data_7bc13a11f022a7172a69ab48db86edf5
#
_entry.id   7bc13a11f022a7172a69ab48db86edf5
#
_cell.length_a   1.000
_cell.length_b   1.000
_cell.length_c   1.000
_cell.angle_alpha   90.00
_cell.angle_beta   90.00
_cell.angle_gamma   90.00
#
_symmetry.space_group_name_H-M   'P 1'
#
loop_
_entity.id
_entity.type
_entity.pdbx_description
1 polymer ?
#
loop_
_entity_poly.entity_id
_entity_poly.type
_entity_poly.pdbx_seq_one_letter_code
_entity_poly.pdbx_strand_id
1 'polypeptide(L)'
;MEQFLNISANSQIFVLTGAGISKESGIKTFRDQDGLWNNYKVEDVATPEAFYRNPTLVYEFYNKRRKELNSGIQPNKAHITLKNLEKYINISIITQNIDNLHEVAGSSDIIYMHGELKWKKIIY
;
A
#
# COMPACT_ATOMS: atom_id res chain seq x y z
N MET A 1 29.46 2.98 -8.78
CA MET A 1 30.11 2.62 -7.49
C MET A 1 29.05 2.00 -6.59
N GLU A 2 29.18 0.74 -6.28
CA GLU A 2 28.29 0.09 -5.31
C GLU A 2 28.68 0.55 -3.91
N GLN A 3 27.73 1.15 -3.22
CA GLN A 3 27.88 1.48 -1.80
C GLN A 3 27.28 0.35 -0.96
N PHE A 4 28.11 -0.36 -0.24
CA PHE A 4 27.65 -1.35 0.72
C PHE A 4 27.39 -0.69 2.07
N LEU A 5 26.18 -0.85 2.59
CA LEU A 5 25.85 -0.45 3.95
C LEU A 5 26.27 -1.58 4.91
N ASN A 6 27.04 -1.24 5.92
CA ASN A 6 27.33 -2.18 7.01
C ASN A 6 26.08 -2.33 7.91
N ILE A 7 25.33 -3.40 7.67
CA ILE A 7 24.13 -3.72 8.42
C ILE A 7 24.42 -4.91 9.32
N SER A 8 24.20 -4.75 10.61
CA SER A 8 24.31 -5.84 11.60
C SER A 8 22.94 -6.46 11.89
N ALA A 9 22.93 -7.64 12.51
CA ALA A 9 21.71 -8.29 12.96
C ALA A 9 20.87 -7.45 13.97
N ASN A 10 21.51 -6.51 14.66
CA ASN A 10 20.87 -5.59 15.60
C ASN A 10 20.39 -4.29 14.96
N SER A 11 20.63 -4.10 13.67
CA SER A 11 20.17 -2.90 12.96
C SER A 11 18.65 -2.90 12.83
N GLN A 12 18.05 -1.72 13.00
CA GLN A 12 16.65 -1.48 12.69
C GLN A 12 16.56 -0.78 11.33
N ILE A 13 15.83 -1.36 10.41
CA ILE A 13 15.63 -0.80 9.07
C ILE A 13 14.17 -0.37 8.91
N PHE A 14 13.97 0.88 8.51
CA PHE A 14 12.66 1.40 8.14
C PHE A 14 12.55 1.42 6.62
N VAL A 15 11.54 0.76 6.09
CA VAL A 15 11.28 0.68 4.64
C VAL A 15 10.02 1.44 4.32
N LEU A 16 10.17 2.56 3.61
CA LEU A 16 9.02 3.33 3.11
C LEU A 16 8.58 2.77 1.76
N THR A 17 7.31 2.37 1.65
CA THR A 17 6.74 1.88 0.40
C THR A 17 5.57 2.72 -0.08
N GLY A 18 5.38 2.77 -1.38
CA GLY A 18 4.28 3.45 -2.06
C GLY A 18 3.64 2.57 -3.12
N ALA A 19 2.76 3.14 -3.94
CA ALA A 19 1.95 2.41 -4.92
C ALA A 19 2.78 1.58 -5.92
N GLY A 20 4.01 1.99 -6.20
CA GLY A 20 4.89 1.28 -7.13
C GLY A 20 5.19 -0.16 -6.74
N ILE A 21 5.30 -0.47 -5.44
CA ILE A 21 5.56 -1.85 -4.98
C ILE A 21 4.39 -2.79 -5.28
N SER A 22 3.17 -2.28 -5.36
CA SER A 22 1.96 -3.07 -5.60
C SER A 22 1.58 -3.17 -7.09
N LYS A 23 2.26 -2.43 -7.97
CA LYS A 23 1.96 -2.40 -9.40
C LYS A 23 2.10 -3.77 -10.06
N GLU A 24 3.18 -4.50 -9.79
CA GLU A 24 3.42 -5.84 -10.33
C GLU A 24 2.45 -6.90 -9.79
N SER A 25 1.76 -6.61 -8.70
CA SER A 25 0.68 -7.47 -8.19
C SER A 25 -0.65 -7.24 -8.91
N GLY A 26 -0.74 -6.23 -9.78
CA GLY A 26 -1.92 -5.90 -10.56
C GLY A 26 -2.76 -4.77 -9.98
N ILE A 27 -2.29 -4.10 -8.93
CA ILE A 27 -2.97 -2.91 -8.38
C ILE A 27 -2.56 -1.68 -9.19
N LYS A 28 -3.55 -0.97 -9.71
CA LYS A 28 -3.30 0.28 -10.44
C LYS A 28 -2.79 1.37 -9.49
N THR A 29 -1.77 2.09 -9.94
CA THR A 29 -1.19 3.19 -9.17
C THR A 29 -1.96 4.48 -9.38
N PHE A 30 -1.76 5.46 -8.48
CA PHE A 30 -2.37 6.80 -8.55
C PHE A 30 -2.06 7.60 -9.82
N ARG A 31 -1.00 7.24 -10.55
CA ARG A 31 -0.48 8.00 -11.67
C ARG A 31 -0.39 7.14 -12.92
N ASP A 32 -1.45 6.40 -13.23
CA ASP A 32 -1.61 5.93 -14.58
C ASP A 32 -1.76 7.16 -15.50
N GLN A 33 -1.27 7.06 -16.70
CA GLN A 33 -0.94 8.07 -17.72
C GLN A 33 -1.55 9.47 -17.63
N ASP A 34 -2.70 9.66 -16.96
CA ASP A 34 -3.45 10.91 -16.89
C ASP A 34 -3.62 11.49 -15.48
N GLY A 35 -2.88 11.01 -14.50
CA GLY A 35 -3.01 11.45 -13.10
C GLY A 35 -4.32 11.00 -12.44
N LEU A 36 -5.04 10.06 -13.05
CA LEU A 36 -6.29 9.51 -12.56
C LEU A 36 -6.04 8.23 -11.75
N TRP A 37 -6.80 8.06 -10.68
CA TRP A 37 -6.84 6.81 -9.96
C TRP A 37 -8.05 6.00 -10.41
N ASN A 38 -7.82 4.94 -11.17
CA ASN A 38 -8.89 4.11 -11.74
C ASN A 38 -9.99 4.94 -12.42
N ASN A 39 -9.57 5.90 -13.27
CA ASN A 39 -10.43 6.82 -14.03
C ASN A 39 -11.15 7.91 -13.21
N TYR A 40 -10.80 8.06 -11.92
CA TYR A 40 -11.32 9.13 -11.06
C TYR A 40 -10.22 10.12 -10.71
N LYS A 41 -10.56 11.39 -10.64
CA LYS A 41 -9.67 12.39 -10.05
C LYS A 41 -9.54 12.14 -8.55
N VAL A 42 -8.33 12.24 -8.03
CA VAL A 42 -8.07 12.04 -6.59
C VAL A 42 -8.93 12.97 -5.73
N GLU A 43 -9.13 14.22 -6.18
CA GLU A 43 -9.95 15.22 -5.49
C GLU A 43 -11.43 14.82 -5.38
N ASP A 44 -11.91 13.91 -6.24
CA ASP A 44 -13.30 13.47 -6.25
C ASP A 44 -13.57 12.23 -5.38
N VAL A 45 -12.54 11.48 -5.01
CA VAL A 45 -12.71 10.20 -4.30
C VAL A 45 -11.81 10.01 -3.10
N ALA A 46 -10.70 10.73 -2.98
CA ALA A 46 -9.65 10.46 -1.99
C ALA A 46 -9.28 11.68 -1.13
N THR A 47 -10.24 12.54 -0.85
CA THR A 47 -10.09 13.68 0.06
C THR A 47 -11.24 13.75 1.05
N PRO A 48 -11.07 14.37 2.24
CA PRO A 48 -12.19 14.64 3.16
C PRO A 48 -13.30 15.43 2.50
N GLU A 49 -12.95 16.43 1.70
CA GLU A 49 -13.89 17.28 0.97
C GLU A 49 -14.75 16.47 -0.02
N ALA A 50 -14.15 15.50 -0.71
CA ALA A 50 -14.85 14.58 -1.59
C ALA A 50 -15.90 13.78 -0.83
N PHE A 51 -15.54 13.27 0.34
CA PHE A 51 -16.47 12.52 1.20
C PHE A 51 -17.66 13.38 1.66
N TYR A 52 -17.42 14.61 2.08
CA TYR A 52 -18.50 15.52 2.46
C TYR A 52 -19.38 15.91 1.28
N ARG A 53 -18.79 16.11 0.11
CA ARG A 53 -19.52 16.51 -1.10
C ARG A 53 -20.36 15.38 -1.69
N ASN A 54 -19.82 14.18 -1.76
CA ASN A 54 -20.49 13.01 -2.36
C ASN A 54 -20.02 11.70 -1.68
N PRO A 55 -20.55 11.39 -0.48
CA PRO A 55 -20.16 10.20 0.26
C PRO A 55 -20.47 8.90 -0.49
N THR A 56 -21.56 8.86 -1.27
CA THR A 56 -21.96 7.68 -2.04
C THR A 56 -20.87 7.33 -3.07
N LEU A 57 -20.40 8.28 -3.84
CA LEU A 57 -19.33 8.07 -4.81
C LEU A 57 -18.06 7.56 -4.14
N VAL A 58 -17.69 8.13 -3.00
CA VAL A 58 -16.49 7.70 -2.25
C VAL A 58 -16.64 6.27 -1.75
N TYR A 59 -17.78 5.91 -1.19
CA TYR A 59 -18.04 4.53 -0.75
C TYR A 59 -18.00 3.53 -1.91
N GLU A 60 -18.64 3.85 -3.04
CA GLU A 60 -18.63 3.00 -4.22
C GLU A 60 -17.22 2.79 -4.75
N PHE A 61 -16.43 3.86 -4.83
CA PHE A 61 -15.04 3.80 -5.26
C PHE A 61 -14.22 2.84 -4.40
N TYR A 62 -14.25 2.99 -3.06
CA TYR A 62 -13.48 2.14 -2.16
C TYR A 62 -14.04 0.72 -2.04
N ASN A 63 -15.36 0.53 -2.12
CA ASN A 63 -15.95 -0.81 -2.13
C ASN A 63 -15.51 -1.60 -3.37
N LYS A 64 -15.39 -0.95 -4.51
CA LYS A 64 -14.86 -1.57 -5.73
C LYS A 64 -13.39 -1.99 -5.53
N ARG A 65 -12.59 -1.16 -4.89
CA ARG A 65 -11.18 -1.50 -4.55
C ARG A 65 -11.10 -2.70 -3.60
N ARG A 66 -11.96 -2.76 -2.58
CA ARG A 66 -12.03 -3.94 -1.67
C ARG A 66 -12.35 -5.22 -2.42
N LYS A 67 -13.30 -5.16 -3.34
CA LYS A 67 -13.64 -6.29 -4.21
C LYS A 67 -12.43 -6.74 -5.04
N GLU A 68 -11.72 -5.83 -5.62
CA GLU A 68 -10.51 -6.11 -6.41
C GLU A 68 -9.42 -6.79 -5.56
N LEU A 69 -9.15 -6.31 -4.35
CA LEU A 69 -8.20 -6.95 -3.44
C LEU A 69 -8.60 -8.39 -3.10
N ASN A 70 -9.90 -8.64 -2.92
CA ASN A 70 -10.41 -9.97 -2.58
C ASN A 70 -10.55 -10.91 -3.80
N SER A 71 -10.25 -10.44 -5.01
CA SER A 71 -10.39 -11.21 -6.26
C SER A 71 -9.18 -12.09 -6.61
N GLY A 72 -8.21 -12.23 -5.69
CA GLY A 72 -7.03 -13.10 -5.91
C GLY A 72 -5.74 -12.34 -6.18
N ILE A 73 -5.68 -11.03 -5.93
CA ILE A 73 -4.44 -10.27 -5.98
C ILE A 73 -3.49 -10.80 -4.91
N GLN A 74 -2.24 -11.11 -5.31
CA GLN A 74 -1.23 -11.70 -4.44
C GLN A 74 -0.02 -10.78 -4.27
N PRO A 75 0.70 -10.86 -3.13
CA PRO A 75 1.99 -10.22 -3.00
C PRO A 75 2.95 -10.65 -4.11
N ASN A 76 3.76 -9.73 -4.55
CA ASN A 76 4.83 -10.01 -5.51
C ASN A 76 6.17 -10.24 -4.80
N LYS A 77 7.22 -10.47 -5.58
CA LYS A 77 8.58 -10.75 -5.08
C LYS A 77 9.11 -9.68 -4.13
N ALA A 78 8.78 -8.41 -4.34
CA ALA A 78 9.25 -7.34 -3.46
C ALA A 78 8.67 -7.47 -2.05
N HIS A 79 7.36 -7.70 -1.93
CA HIS A 79 6.70 -7.94 -0.64
C HIS A 79 7.30 -9.17 0.08
N ILE A 80 7.49 -10.26 -0.67
CA ILE A 80 8.04 -11.52 -0.14
C ILE A 80 9.49 -11.36 0.29
N THR A 81 10.29 -10.61 -0.47
CA THR A 81 11.69 -10.34 -0.13
C THR A 81 11.79 -9.57 1.18
N LEU A 82 10.98 -8.53 1.38
CA LEU A 82 10.95 -7.78 2.63
C LEU A 82 10.60 -8.68 3.81
N LYS A 83 9.61 -9.55 3.65
CA LYS A 83 9.28 -10.55 4.68
C LYS A 83 10.44 -11.48 4.98
N ASN A 84 11.13 -11.98 3.95
CA ASN A 84 12.24 -12.91 4.14
C ASN A 84 13.43 -12.27 4.85
N LEU A 85 13.67 -10.99 4.64
CA LEU A 85 14.74 -10.24 5.32
C LEU A 85 14.53 -10.13 6.83
N GLU A 86 13.29 -10.23 7.32
CA GLU A 86 13.00 -10.22 8.75
C GLU A 86 13.68 -11.36 9.53
N LYS A 87 14.11 -12.42 8.84
CA LYS A 87 14.87 -13.52 9.43
C LYS A 87 16.28 -13.11 9.88
N TYR A 88 16.81 -12.04 9.32
CA TYR A 88 18.20 -11.62 9.48
C TYR A 88 18.34 -10.27 10.16
N ILE A 89 17.37 -9.38 10.00
CA ILE A 89 17.41 -8.01 10.50
C ILE A 89 16.02 -7.56 10.95
N ASN A 90 15.96 -6.55 11.80
CA ASN A 90 14.69 -5.93 12.20
C ASN A 90 14.22 -4.99 11.11
N ILE A 91 13.01 -5.23 10.58
CA ILE A 91 12.40 -4.40 9.55
C ILE A 91 11.05 -3.88 10.03
N SER A 92 10.89 -2.57 9.96
CA SER A 92 9.58 -1.90 10.07
C SER A 92 9.20 -1.32 8.72
N ILE A 93 8.03 -1.68 8.21
CA ILE A 93 7.50 -1.16 6.96
C ILE A 93 6.57 0.00 7.26
N ILE A 94 6.82 1.14 6.61
CA ILE A 94 5.93 2.30 6.63
C ILE A 94 5.35 2.41 5.22
N THR A 95 4.06 2.12 5.06
CA THR A 95 3.46 2.12 3.74
C THR A 95 2.46 3.25 3.55
N GLN A 96 2.53 3.90 2.40
CA GLN A 96 1.51 4.83 1.92
C GLN A 96 0.32 4.11 1.29
N ASN A 97 0.44 2.80 1.06
CA ASN A 97 -0.59 2.00 0.44
C ASN A 97 -1.68 1.62 1.43
N ILE A 98 -2.89 1.48 0.92
CA ILE A 98 -4.04 1.02 1.69
C ILE A 98 -4.37 -0.45 1.44
N ASP A 99 -3.66 -1.10 0.51
CA ASP A 99 -3.76 -2.54 0.28
C ASP A 99 -3.09 -3.33 1.42
N ASN A 100 -3.39 -4.63 1.50
CA ASN A 100 -2.89 -5.51 2.54
C ASN A 100 -1.76 -6.45 2.07
N LEU A 101 -1.06 -6.13 0.99
CA LEU A 101 -0.11 -7.06 0.38
C LEU A 101 1.11 -7.34 1.26
N HIS A 102 1.61 -6.37 2.01
CA HIS A 102 2.66 -6.60 3.01
C HIS A 102 2.21 -7.57 4.10
N GLU A 103 0.98 -7.42 4.60
CA GLU A 103 0.38 -8.30 5.61
C GLU A 103 0.19 -9.71 5.05
N VAL A 104 -0.34 -9.84 3.83
CA VAL A 104 -0.54 -11.14 3.17
C VAL A 104 0.80 -11.84 2.91
N ALA A 105 1.86 -11.10 2.60
CA ALA A 105 3.22 -11.64 2.49
C ALA A 105 3.78 -12.12 3.84
N GLY A 106 3.19 -11.69 4.95
CA GLY A 106 3.55 -12.10 6.30
C GLY A 106 4.47 -11.15 7.05
N SER A 107 4.71 -9.93 6.55
CA SER A 107 5.48 -8.91 7.27
C SER A 107 4.85 -8.62 8.63
N SER A 108 5.67 -8.54 9.68
CA SER A 108 5.21 -8.51 11.06
C SER A 108 5.03 -7.11 11.64
N ASP A 109 5.75 -6.12 11.13
CA ASP A 109 5.72 -4.75 11.64
C ASP A 109 5.41 -3.79 10.48
N ILE A 110 4.14 -3.37 10.40
CA ILE A 110 3.62 -2.54 9.31
C ILE A 110 2.87 -1.34 9.89
N ILE A 111 3.26 -0.15 9.46
CA ILE A 111 2.56 1.12 9.75
C ILE A 111 1.86 1.59 8.49
N TYR A 112 0.55 1.68 8.53
CA TYR A 112 -0.29 2.18 7.44
C TYR A 112 -0.52 3.69 7.60
N MET A 113 0.20 4.50 6.84
CA MET A 113 0.15 5.97 6.96
C MET A 113 -1.24 6.55 6.63
N HIS A 114 -1.96 5.92 5.72
CA HIS A 114 -3.26 6.38 5.22
C HIS A 114 -4.41 5.43 5.57
N GLY A 115 -4.22 4.55 6.53
CA GLY A 115 -5.20 3.52 6.91
C GLY A 115 -5.18 2.32 5.97
N GLU A 116 -6.16 1.44 6.16
CA GLU A 116 -6.25 0.15 5.48
C GLU A 116 -7.59 0.00 4.76
N LEU A 117 -7.54 -0.39 3.50
CA LEU A 117 -8.73 -0.63 2.68
C LEU A 117 -9.59 -1.81 3.20
N LYS A 118 -8.97 -2.77 3.82
CA LYS A 118 -9.59 -3.94 4.45
C LYS A 118 -10.62 -3.53 5.51
N TRP A 119 -10.36 -2.48 6.25
CA TRP A 119 -11.29 -1.88 7.20
C TRP A 119 -12.08 -0.77 6.52
N LYS A 120 -13.32 -0.56 6.92
CA LYS A 120 -14.16 0.55 6.40
C LYS A 120 -13.69 1.94 6.88
N LYS A 121 -12.57 2.01 7.56
CA LYS A 121 -12.00 3.24 8.08
C LYS A 121 -10.73 3.58 7.31
N ILE A 122 -10.80 4.65 6.55
CA ILE A 122 -9.65 5.25 5.88
C ILE A 122 -9.32 6.54 6.65
N ILE A 123 -8.05 6.73 6.96
CA ILE A 123 -7.55 7.94 7.61
C ILE A 123 -7.00 8.85 6.50
N TYR A 124 -7.55 10.05 6.41
CA TYR A 124 -7.10 11.06 5.47
C TYR A 124 -6.04 11.96 6.11
#